data_6330199b19c53fa821692eb0e3fe7fd6
#
_entry.id   6330199b19c53fa821692eb0e3fe7fd6
#
_cell.length_a   1.000
_cell.length_b   1.000
_cell.length_c   1.000
_cell.angle_alpha   90.00
_cell.angle_beta   90.00
_cell.angle_gamma   90.00
#
_symmetry.space_group_name_H-M   'P 1'
#
loop_
_entity.id
_entity.type
_entity.pdbx_description
1 polymer ?
#
loop_
_entity_poly.entity_id
_entity_poly.type
_entity_poly.pdbx_seq_one_letter_code
_entity_poly.pdbx_strand_id
1 'polypeptide(L)'
;MLKSLNKTLLGAALIGASLAPHAFAETTLNALFMAQAAYSEADVRAMTDAFAKANPDIKVNLEFVPYEGLHDKTVLAQGSGGGYDVVLFDVIWPAEYASNKVLVDVSSRITDEMKKGVLPGAWTTVQYDGKYYGMPWILDTKYLFYNKEILEKAGIKAPPKTWDELAEQAKTIKDKGLLATPIAWSWSQAEAAICDYTTLVSAYGGDFLKDGKPAFQSGGGLDALKYMVSSYTSGLTNPNSKEFLEEDVRKVFQNGDAAFALNWTYMYNMANDPKDSKIAGKVGVVPAPGVAGKSEASAVNGSMGLGITSASKHPDEAWKYITFMTSQATQNAYAKLSLPIWASSYEDAAVTKGQEELISAAKIGLAAMYPRPTTPKYQELSTALQQAIQESLLGQATPEDALKSAAENSGL
;
A
#
# COMPACT_ATOMS: atom_id res chain seq x y z
N MET A 1 82.06 -63.98 2.93
CA MET A 1 80.82 -64.72 3.34
C MET A 1 80.05 -63.82 4.28
N LEU A 2 78.90 -63.27 3.87
CA LEU A 2 77.69 -63.02 4.67
C LEU A 2 76.74 -62.26 3.82
N LYS A 3 75.52 -62.79 3.66
CA LYS A 3 74.47 -62.33 2.84
C LYS A 3 73.71 -61.15 3.55
N SER A 4 73.49 -60.05 2.87
CA SER A 4 72.62 -58.95 3.30
C SER A 4 71.15 -59.24 2.91
N LEU A 5 70.26 -59.20 3.88
CA LEU A 5 68.82 -59.28 3.68
C LEU A 5 68.27 -57.83 3.50
N ASN A 6 67.73 -57.54 2.32
CA ASN A 6 66.97 -56.34 2.09
C ASN A 6 65.51 -56.51 2.63
N LYS A 7 65.11 -55.66 3.53
CA LYS A 7 63.73 -55.56 3.95
C LYS A 7 63.11 -54.37 3.19
N THR A 8 62.16 -54.63 2.30
CA THR A 8 61.34 -53.65 1.60
C THR A 8 60.19 -53.26 2.53
N LEU A 9 60.17 -52.02 2.95
CA LEU A 9 59.00 -51.37 3.64
C LEU A 9 58.02 -50.83 2.58
N LEU A 10 56.83 -51.42 2.48
CA LEU A 10 55.67 -50.84 1.76
C LEU A 10 55.05 -49.77 2.64
N GLY A 11 55.22 -48.54 2.25
CA GLY A 11 54.49 -47.39 2.83
C GLY A 11 53.10 -47.29 2.21
N ALA A 12 52.05 -47.56 2.99
CA ALA A 12 50.65 -47.26 2.60
C ALA A 12 50.40 -45.76 2.73
N ALA A 13 50.28 -45.08 1.61
CA ALA A 13 49.85 -43.70 1.56
C ALA A 13 48.30 -43.65 1.76
N LEU A 14 47.86 -43.28 2.96
CA LEU A 14 46.49 -42.90 3.22
C LEU A 14 46.22 -41.56 2.52
N ILE A 15 45.49 -41.59 1.38
CA ILE A 15 44.93 -40.41 0.77
C ILE A 15 43.71 -40.01 1.61
N GLY A 16 43.91 -39.07 2.55
CA GLY A 16 42.86 -38.38 3.24
C GLY A 16 42.16 -37.43 2.27
N ALA A 17 41.03 -37.86 1.73
CA ALA A 17 40.13 -36.94 1.04
C ALA A 17 39.57 -35.94 2.07
N SER A 18 40.17 -34.77 2.18
CA SER A 18 39.61 -33.64 2.89
C SER A 18 38.33 -33.20 2.14
N LEU A 19 37.17 -33.55 2.69
CA LEU A 19 35.92 -32.89 2.35
C LEU A 19 36.06 -31.43 2.79
N ALA A 20 36.59 -30.57 1.88
CA ALA A 20 36.48 -29.15 2.06
C ALA A 20 34.97 -28.80 2.06
N PRO A 21 34.48 -28.12 3.07
CA PRO A 21 33.11 -27.60 3.00
C PRO A 21 33.03 -26.75 1.74
N HIS A 22 32.10 -27.09 0.85
CA HIS A 22 31.74 -26.21 -0.25
C HIS A 22 31.25 -24.93 0.39
N ALA A 23 32.06 -23.89 0.44
CA ALA A 23 31.61 -22.56 0.69
C ALA A 23 30.73 -22.21 -0.52
N PHE A 24 29.40 -22.33 -0.39
CA PHE A 24 28.49 -21.75 -1.33
C PHE A 24 28.83 -20.25 -1.36
N ALA A 25 29.05 -19.70 -2.57
CA ALA A 25 29.24 -18.27 -2.71
C ALA A 25 28.00 -17.58 -2.16
N GLU A 26 28.16 -16.69 -1.17
CA GLU A 26 27.08 -15.92 -0.58
C GLU A 26 26.45 -15.05 -1.67
N THR A 27 25.16 -15.25 -1.96
CA THR A 27 24.42 -14.41 -2.87
C THR A 27 23.96 -13.15 -2.14
N THR A 28 24.23 -11.99 -2.70
CA THR A 28 23.73 -10.72 -2.15
C THR A 28 22.62 -10.17 -3.04
N LEU A 29 21.44 -9.97 -2.47
CA LEU A 29 20.31 -9.29 -3.09
C LEU A 29 20.26 -7.83 -2.61
N ASN A 30 19.88 -6.93 -3.49
CA ASN A 30 19.53 -5.56 -3.15
C ASN A 30 18.02 -5.37 -3.29
N ALA A 31 17.36 -4.89 -2.25
CA ALA A 31 15.92 -4.75 -2.21
C ALA A 31 15.52 -3.32 -1.85
N LEU A 32 14.60 -2.75 -2.65
CA LEU A 32 14.07 -1.40 -2.47
C LEU A 32 12.65 -1.44 -1.91
N PHE A 33 12.44 -0.74 -0.81
CA PHE A 33 11.17 -0.64 -0.10
C PHE A 33 10.77 0.82 0.12
N MET A 34 9.49 1.01 0.41
CA MET A 34 8.95 2.28 0.88
C MET A 34 9.27 2.48 2.36
N ALA A 35 9.72 3.68 2.71
CA ALA A 35 9.76 4.15 4.09
C ALA A 35 8.36 4.64 4.48
N GLN A 36 7.86 4.23 5.63
CA GLN A 36 6.54 4.60 6.16
C GLN A 36 5.37 3.93 5.43
N ALA A 37 4.19 4.02 6.03
CA ALA A 37 2.93 3.38 5.66
C ALA A 37 3.04 1.85 5.52
N ALA A 38 1.98 1.13 5.84
CA ALA A 38 1.99 -0.32 5.92
C ALA A 38 3.12 -0.85 6.84
N TYR A 39 3.90 -1.84 6.44
CA TYR A 39 5.00 -2.36 7.27
C TYR A 39 6.05 -1.28 7.56
N SER A 40 6.46 -1.15 8.83
CA SER A 40 7.55 -0.25 9.20
C SER A 40 8.91 -0.76 8.69
N GLU A 41 9.91 0.13 8.59
CA GLU A 41 11.28 -0.29 8.31
C GLU A 41 11.76 -1.36 9.31
N ALA A 42 11.40 -1.23 10.58
CA ALA A 42 11.75 -2.20 11.62
C ALA A 42 11.13 -3.57 11.36
N ASP A 43 9.86 -3.61 10.90
CA ASP A 43 9.19 -4.86 10.53
C ASP A 43 9.86 -5.52 9.33
N VAL A 44 10.14 -4.74 8.26
CA VAL A 44 10.80 -5.26 7.05
C VAL A 44 12.21 -5.79 7.37
N ARG A 45 12.97 -5.10 8.22
CA ARG A 45 14.27 -5.57 8.70
C ARG A 45 14.15 -6.86 9.51
N ALA A 46 13.19 -6.94 10.43
CA ALA A 46 12.97 -8.15 11.24
C ALA A 46 12.51 -9.35 10.39
N MET A 47 11.64 -9.14 9.39
CA MET A 47 11.27 -10.17 8.41
C MET A 47 12.50 -10.63 7.62
N THR A 48 13.36 -9.70 7.18
CA THR A 48 14.58 -9.99 6.42
C THR A 48 15.61 -10.74 7.27
N ASP A 49 15.77 -10.38 8.53
CA ASP A 49 16.63 -11.10 9.47
C ASP A 49 16.13 -12.55 9.71
N ALA A 50 14.80 -12.73 9.77
CA ALA A 50 14.22 -14.08 9.86
C ALA A 50 14.46 -14.88 8.57
N PHE A 51 14.38 -14.25 7.40
CA PHE A 51 14.73 -14.86 6.12
C PHE A 51 16.21 -15.30 6.10
N ALA A 52 17.13 -14.42 6.48
CA ALA A 52 18.56 -14.69 6.51
C ALA A 52 18.93 -15.86 7.44
N LYS A 53 18.25 -15.99 8.58
CA LYS A 53 18.42 -17.14 9.48
C LYS A 53 18.01 -18.46 8.83
N ALA A 54 16.96 -18.46 8.00
CA ALA A 54 16.47 -19.62 7.28
C ALA A 54 17.29 -19.90 5.99
N ASN A 55 18.02 -18.91 5.49
CA ASN A 55 18.75 -18.94 4.21
C ASN A 55 20.12 -18.28 4.38
N PRO A 56 21.06 -18.90 5.11
CA PRO A 56 22.34 -18.29 5.48
C PRO A 56 23.28 -18.03 4.29
N ASP A 57 22.96 -18.58 3.13
CA ASP A 57 23.65 -18.40 1.84
C ASP A 57 23.15 -17.17 1.06
N ILE A 58 22.08 -16.49 1.53
CA ILE A 58 21.53 -15.31 0.88
C ILE A 58 21.50 -14.12 1.84
N LYS A 59 22.23 -13.07 1.48
CA LYS A 59 22.20 -11.78 2.16
C LYS A 59 21.27 -10.83 1.42
N VAL A 60 20.53 -10.00 2.15
CA VAL A 60 19.68 -8.96 1.55
C VAL A 60 20.06 -7.59 2.10
N ASN A 61 20.46 -6.69 1.22
CA ASN A 61 20.68 -5.28 1.53
C ASN A 61 19.35 -4.55 1.31
N LEU A 62 18.88 -3.83 2.33
CA LEU A 62 17.63 -3.09 2.29
C LEU A 62 17.89 -1.60 2.09
N GLU A 63 17.20 -1.01 1.15
CA GLU A 63 17.10 0.42 0.98
C GLU A 63 15.65 0.86 1.12
N PHE A 64 15.42 2.00 1.79
CA PHE A 64 14.11 2.59 2.03
C PHE A 64 14.09 4.01 1.47
N VAL A 65 13.01 4.34 0.78
CA VAL A 65 12.76 5.69 0.25
C VAL A 65 11.31 6.10 0.54
N PRO A 66 11.02 7.40 0.62
CA PRO A 66 9.63 7.87 0.60
C PRO A 66 8.89 7.37 -0.65
N TYR A 67 7.55 7.25 -0.55
CA TYR A 67 6.72 6.77 -1.65
C TYR A 67 6.95 7.55 -2.95
N GLU A 68 7.06 8.87 -2.86
CA GLU A 68 7.24 9.78 -4.00
C GLU A 68 8.53 9.50 -4.79
N GLY A 69 9.53 8.92 -4.13
CA GLY A 69 10.81 8.57 -4.78
C GLY A 69 10.90 7.13 -5.26
N LEU A 70 9.94 6.27 -4.91
CA LEU A 70 10.04 4.83 -5.14
C LEU A 70 10.00 4.47 -6.63
N HIS A 71 9.07 5.07 -7.37
CA HIS A 71 8.93 4.87 -8.81
C HIS A 71 10.17 5.32 -9.57
N ASP A 72 10.56 6.58 -9.41
CA ASP A 72 11.67 7.17 -10.14
C ASP A 72 12.98 6.45 -9.87
N LYS A 73 13.21 6.06 -8.62
CA LYS A 73 14.41 5.33 -8.23
C LYS A 73 14.47 3.95 -8.88
N THR A 74 13.34 3.26 -8.99
CA THR A 74 13.24 1.96 -9.68
C THR A 74 13.54 2.12 -11.17
N VAL A 75 12.93 3.10 -11.84
CA VAL A 75 13.10 3.35 -13.27
C VAL A 75 14.53 3.79 -13.58
N LEU A 76 15.11 4.70 -12.79
CA LEU A 76 16.48 5.17 -12.95
C LEU A 76 17.50 4.05 -12.75
N ALA A 77 17.32 3.19 -11.74
CA ALA A 77 18.16 2.04 -11.50
C ALA A 77 18.13 1.07 -12.69
N GLN A 78 16.94 0.78 -13.23
CA GLN A 78 16.76 -0.06 -14.41
C GLN A 78 17.47 0.54 -15.63
N GLY A 79 17.31 1.83 -15.88
CA GLY A 79 17.94 2.56 -16.99
C GLY A 79 19.47 2.60 -16.93
N SER A 80 20.06 2.54 -15.74
CA SER A 80 21.50 2.50 -15.51
C SER A 80 22.11 1.09 -15.50
N GLY A 81 21.33 0.08 -15.84
CA GLY A 81 21.80 -1.32 -15.96
C GLY A 81 21.63 -2.17 -14.71
N GLY A 82 20.81 -1.70 -13.77
CA GLY A 82 20.45 -2.45 -12.55
C GLY A 82 20.77 -1.68 -11.27
N GLY A 83 20.60 -2.36 -10.15
CA GLY A 83 20.81 -1.79 -8.81
C GLY A 83 20.00 -2.56 -7.76
N TYR A 84 18.84 -3.01 -8.14
CA TYR A 84 17.96 -3.80 -7.26
C TYR A 84 17.59 -5.13 -7.90
N ASP A 85 17.49 -6.17 -7.07
CA ASP A 85 16.97 -7.49 -7.43
C ASP A 85 15.48 -7.57 -7.14
N VAL A 86 15.05 -7.00 -6.01
CA VAL A 86 13.65 -6.94 -5.56
C VAL A 86 13.23 -5.49 -5.36
N VAL A 87 12.04 -5.15 -5.86
CA VAL A 87 11.46 -3.83 -5.65
C VAL A 87 10.01 -3.95 -5.18
N LEU A 88 9.64 -3.07 -4.25
CA LEU A 88 8.25 -2.79 -3.92
C LEU A 88 7.66 -1.92 -5.03
N PHE A 89 6.45 -2.23 -5.48
CA PHE A 89 5.76 -1.45 -6.50
C PHE A 89 4.26 -1.31 -6.22
N ASP A 90 3.70 -0.16 -6.57
CA ASP A 90 2.28 0.15 -6.39
C ASP A 90 1.43 -0.52 -7.49
N VAL A 91 0.15 -0.81 -7.20
CA VAL A 91 -0.85 -1.38 -8.11
C VAL A 91 -1.01 -0.62 -9.44
N ILE A 92 -0.61 0.65 -9.47
CA ILE A 92 -0.69 1.51 -10.66
C ILE A 92 0.48 1.35 -11.64
N TRP A 93 1.59 0.70 -11.24
CA TRP A 93 2.81 0.62 -12.06
C TRP A 93 2.97 -0.65 -12.91
N PRO A 94 2.26 -1.78 -12.70
CA PRO A 94 2.46 -3.00 -13.49
C PRO A 94 2.34 -2.79 -15.00
N ALA A 95 1.42 -1.94 -15.46
CA ALA A 95 1.25 -1.66 -16.88
C ALA A 95 2.48 -0.97 -17.49
N GLU A 96 3.02 0.04 -16.82
CA GLU A 96 4.24 0.74 -17.23
C GLU A 96 5.47 -0.17 -17.11
N TYR A 97 5.63 -0.83 -15.97
CA TYR A 97 6.79 -1.68 -15.69
C TYR A 97 6.87 -2.90 -16.62
N ALA A 98 5.72 -3.48 -16.98
CA ALA A 98 5.66 -4.55 -17.97
C ALA A 98 6.03 -4.05 -19.38
N SER A 99 5.46 -2.92 -19.81
CA SER A 99 5.70 -2.32 -21.12
C SER A 99 7.16 -1.94 -21.32
N ASN A 100 7.79 -1.42 -20.26
CA ASN A 100 9.21 -0.98 -20.25
C ASN A 100 10.18 -2.09 -19.80
N LYS A 101 9.68 -3.32 -19.59
CA LYS A 101 10.48 -4.48 -19.15
C LYS A 101 11.28 -4.19 -17.88
N VAL A 102 10.71 -3.47 -16.93
CA VAL A 102 11.31 -3.21 -15.62
C VAL A 102 11.25 -4.47 -14.75
N LEU A 103 10.12 -5.17 -14.76
CA LEU A 103 9.90 -6.38 -13.97
C LEU A 103 9.88 -7.65 -14.83
N VAL A 104 10.26 -8.77 -14.21
CA VAL A 104 10.21 -10.10 -14.80
C VAL A 104 8.77 -10.63 -14.75
N ASP A 105 8.31 -11.28 -15.83
CA ASP A 105 7.10 -12.11 -15.82
C ASP A 105 7.34 -13.34 -14.93
N VAL A 106 6.62 -13.42 -13.81
CA VAL A 106 6.72 -14.51 -12.82
C VAL A 106 5.53 -15.48 -12.88
N SER A 107 4.72 -15.42 -13.94
CA SER A 107 3.49 -16.22 -14.08
C SER A 107 3.73 -17.73 -13.89
N SER A 108 4.86 -18.25 -14.37
CA SER A 108 5.23 -19.66 -14.22
C SER A 108 5.62 -20.04 -12.79
N ARG A 109 5.86 -19.06 -11.91
CA ARG A 109 6.23 -19.26 -10.51
C ARG A 109 5.00 -19.21 -9.57
N ILE A 110 3.85 -18.74 -10.06
CA ILE A 110 2.61 -18.63 -9.27
C ILE A 110 1.89 -19.98 -9.27
N THR A 111 1.84 -20.60 -8.11
CA THR A 111 1.22 -21.92 -7.93
C THR A 111 -0.30 -21.82 -7.76
N ASP A 112 -1.00 -22.94 -7.98
CA ASP A 112 -2.45 -23.00 -7.73
C ASP A 112 -2.81 -22.83 -6.25
N GLU A 113 -1.91 -23.22 -5.34
CA GLU A 113 -2.06 -22.99 -3.91
C GLU A 113 -2.03 -21.50 -3.58
N MET A 114 -1.05 -20.75 -4.14
CA MET A 114 -1.00 -19.30 -4.00
C MET A 114 -2.27 -18.64 -4.52
N LYS A 115 -2.74 -19.02 -5.72
CA LYS A 115 -3.96 -18.48 -6.32
C LYS A 115 -5.20 -18.71 -5.48
N LYS A 116 -5.30 -19.87 -4.82
CA LYS A 116 -6.45 -20.24 -3.99
C LYS A 116 -6.41 -19.62 -2.60
N GLY A 117 -5.21 -19.46 -2.03
CA GLY A 117 -5.04 -18.98 -0.65
C GLY A 117 -5.05 -17.47 -0.52
N VAL A 118 -4.55 -16.77 -1.52
CA VAL A 118 -4.50 -15.30 -1.56
C VAL A 118 -5.87 -14.74 -1.97
N LEU A 119 -6.28 -13.65 -1.33
CA LEU A 119 -7.53 -12.95 -1.64
C LEU A 119 -7.58 -12.56 -3.13
N PRO A 120 -8.69 -12.82 -3.85
CA PRO A 120 -8.76 -12.55 -5.30
C PRO A 120 -8.41 -11.11 -5.68
N GLY A 121 -8.85 -10.13 -4.90
CA GLY A 121 -8.57 -8.71 -5.12
C GLY A 121 -7.08 -8.36 -5.02
N ALA A 122 -6.30 -9.12 -4.24
CA ALA A 122 -4.87 -8.88 -4.09
C ALA A 122 -4.09 -9.16 -5.40
N TRP A 123 -4.54 -10.11 -6.20
CA TRP A 123 -3.86 -10.45 -7.46
C TRP A 123 -3.91 -9.33 -8.49
N THR A 124 -4.95 -8.48 -8.47
CA THR A 124 -5.03 -7.32 -9.37
C THR A 124 -3.87 -6.36 -9.20
N THR A 125 -3.22 -6.37 -8.04
CA THR A 125 -2.07 -5.52 -7.70
C THR A 125 -0.85 -5.80 -8.57
N VAL A 126 -0.68 -7.03 -9.01
CA VAL A 126 0.54 -7.51 -9.68
C VAL A 126 0.29 -8.01 -11.10
N GLN A 127 -0.94 -7.84 -11.60
CA GLN A 127 -1.35 -8.32 -12.92
C GLN A 127 -1.37 -7.22 -13.98
N TYR A 128 -0.88 -7.56 -15.18
CA TYR A 128 -1.08 -6.79 -16.38
C TYR A 128 -1.06 -7.71 -17.61
N ASP A 129 -1.99 -7.51 -18.53
CA ASP A 129 -2.12 -8.27 -19.79
C ASP A 129 -2.08 -9.81 -19.58
N GLY A 130 -2.82 -10.28 -18.58
CA GLY A 130 -2.93 -11.71 -18.23
C GLY A 130 -1.69 -12.34 -17.61
N LYS A 131 -0.67 -11.55 -17.25
CA LYS A 131 0.59 -11.98 -16.64
C LYS A 131 0.75 -11.43 -15.24
N TYR A 132 1.59 -12.11 -14.44
CA TYR A 132 1.95 -11.70 -13.08
C TYR A 132 3.38 -11.17 -13.05
N TYR A 133 3.58 -10.00 -12.45
CA TYR A 133 4.88 -9.31 -12.35
C TYR A 133 5.43 -9.28 -10.93
N GLY A 134 4.83 -10.04 -10.01
CA GLY A 134 5.26 -10.16 -8.63
C GLY A 134 4.28 -10.97 -7.79
N MET A 135 4.50 -10.93 -6.47
CA MET A 135 3.54 -11.36 -5.45
C MET A 135 2.89 -10.16 -4.79
N PRO A 136 1.56 -10.17 -4.58
CA PRO A 136 0.95 -9.18 -3.70
C PRO A 136 1.62 -9.22 -2.32
N TRP A 137 1.83 -8.07 -1.69
CA TRP A 137 2.45 -7.99 -0.37
C TRP A 137 1.68 -7.12 0.60
N ILE A 138 1.22 -5.95 0.16
CA ILE A 138 0.32 -5.08 0.89
C ILE A 138 -1.04 -5.17 0.21
N LEU A 139 -2.08 -5.47 0.98
CA LEU A 139 -3.46 -5.41 0.54
C LEU A 139 -4.16 -4.36 1.39
N ASP A 140 -4.44 -3.21 0.81
CA ASP A 140 -4.95 -2.07 1.57
C ASP A 140 -5.98 -1.25 0.81
N THR A 141 -6.85 -0.61 1.58
CA THR A 141 -7.77 0.43 1.15
C THR A 141 -7.85 1.51 2.23
N LYS A 142 -8.43 2.66 1.93
CA LYS A 142 -8.65 3.69 2.94
C LYS A 142 -9.92 3.41 3.74
N TYR A 143 -9.86 3.70 5.03
CA TYR A 143 -10.93 3.58 6.00
C TYR A 143 -11.24 4.94 6.62
N LEU A 144 -12.47 5.13 7.08
CA LEU A 144 -12.80 6.27 7.92
C LEU A 144 -12.47 5.97 9.38
N PHE A 145 -11.51 6.69 9.92
CA PHE A 145 -11.18 6.72 11.33
C PHE A 145 -11.96 7.81 12.03
N TYR A 146 -12.42 7.54 13.26
CA TYR A 146 -13.15 8.52 14.05
C TYR A 146 -12.75 8.50 15.52
N ASN A 147 -12.86 9.66 16.17
CA ASN A 147 -12.61 9.80 17.61
C ASN A 147 -13.90 9.54 18.38
N LYS A 148 -13.97 8.38 19.06
CA LYS A 148 -15.13 7.93 19.85
C LYS A 148 -15.55 8.93 20.93
N GLU A 149 -14.55 9.55 21.61
CA GLU A 149 -14.81 10.52 22.67
C GLU A 149 -15.44 11.81 22.15
N ILE A 150 -14.98 12.29 20.98
CA ILE A 150 -15.56 13.49 20.35
C ILE A 150 -16.98 13.24 19.89
N LEU A 151 -17.25 12.08 19.28
CA LEU A 151 -18.61 11.69 18.90
C LEU A 151 -19.55 11.62 20.11
N GLU A 152 -19.09 10.99 21.22
CA GLU A 152 -19.84 10.92 22.46
C GLU A 152 -20.16 12.31 23.02
N LYS A 153 -19.16 13.20 23.14
CA LYS A 153 -19.36 14.59 23.58
C LYS A 153 -20.29 15.38 22.68
N ALA A 154 -20.28 15.06 21.39
CA ALA A 154 -21.20 15.65 20.41
C ALA A 154 -22.61 15.04 20.49
N GLY A 155 -22.83 13.96 21.24
CA GLY A 155 -24.10 13.25 21.31
C GLY A 155 -24.40 12.42 20.05
N ILE A 156 -23.37 12.13 19.26
CA ILE A 156 -23.45 11.29 18.05
C ILE A 156 -23.34 9.84 18.49
N LYS A 157 -24.34 9.03 18.17
CA LYS A 157 -24.47 7.66 18.67
C LYS A 157 -23.76 6.61 17.82
N ALA A 158 -23.46 6.92 16.56
CA ALA A 158 -22.80 6.02 15.63
C ALA A 158 -21.95 6.80 14.62
N PRO A 159 -20.85 6.22 14.11
CA PRO A 159 -20.08 6.84 13.03
C PRO A 159 -20.92 6.96 11.74
N PRO A 160 -20.54 7.87 10.83
CA PRO A 160 -21.29 8.11 9.61
C PRO A 160 -21.17 6.90 8.65
N LYS A 161 -22.26 6.60 7.94
CA LYS A 161 -22.34 5.58 6.90
C LYS A 161 -22.25 6.20 5.49
N THR A 162 -22.57 7.47 5.37
CA THR A 162 -22.52 8.22 4.10
C THR A 162 -21.66 9.46 4.25
N TRP A 163 -21.16 9.95 3.11
CA TRP A 163 -20.40 11.20 3.07
C TRP A 163 -21.22 12.41 3.51
N ASP A 164 -22.53 12.39 3.28
CA ASP A 164 -23.44 13.44 3.77
C ASP A 164 -23.58 13.39 5.30
N GLU A 165 -23.74 12.17 5.87
CA GLU A 165 -23.77 12.01 7.34
C GLU A 165 -22.45 12.46 7.98
N LEU A 166 -21.30 12.24 7.32
CA LEU A 166 -20.01 12.74 7.80
C LEU A 166 -20.00 14.26 7.89
N ALA A 167 -20.48 14.95 6.86
CA ALA A 167 -20.58 16.40 6.86
C ALA A 167 -21.54 16.93 7.94
N GLU A 168 -22.70 16.29 8.13
CA GLU A 168 -23.68 16.65 9.18
C GLU A 168 -23.10 16.44 10.60
N GLN A 169 -22.42 15.32 10.82
CA GLN A 169 -21.76 15.02 12.10
C GLN A 169 -20.61 16.00 12.37
N ALA A 170 -19.80 16.30 11.36
CA ALA A 170 -18.73 17.30 11.48
C ALA A 170 -19.28 18.68 11.81
N LYS A 171 -20.38 19.09 11.16
CA LYS A 171 -21.08 20.35 11.48
C LYS A 171 -21.57 20.36 12.92
N THR A 172 -22.16 19.26 13.41
CA THR A 172 -22.62 19.13 14.80
C THR A 172 -21.48 19.30 15.79
N ILE A 173 -20.32 18.72 15.51
CA ILE A 173 -19.11 18.82 16.35
C ILE A 173 -18.62 20.28 16.40
N LYS A 174 -18.60 20.94 15.26
CA LYS A 174 -18.20 22.36 15.14
C LYS A 174 -19.16 23.28 15.86
N ASP A 175 -20.48 23.14 15.64
CA ASP A 175 -21.51 23.96 16.25
C ASP A 175 -21.51 23.85 17.79
N LYS A 176 -21.09 22.71 18.34
CA LYS A 176 -20.88 22.51 19.78
C LYS A 176 -19.54 23.05 20.29
N GLY A 177 -18.71 23.63 19.44
CA GLY A 177 -17.41 24.18 19.80
C GLY A 177 -16.38 23.14 20.24
N LEU A 178 -16.56 21.86 19.87
CA LEU A 178 -15.64 20.78 20.24
C LEU A 178 -14.36 20.81 19.39
N LEU A 179 -14.51 21.07 18.09
CA LEU A 179 -13.42 21.27 17.12
C LEU A 179 -13.82 22.32 16.09
N ALA A 180 -12.89 23.18 15.71
CA ALA A 180 -13.13 24.19 14.66
C ALA A 180 -13.20 23.56 13.26
N THR A 181 -12.37 22.56 13.02
CA THR A 181 -12.24 21.84 11.74
C THR A 181 -12.20 20.33 11.99
N PRO A 182 -13.38 19.67 12.11
CA PRO A 182 -13.46 18.28 12.56
C PRO A 182 -12.89 17.22 11.60
N ILE A 183 -12.61 17.57 10.33
CA ILE A 183 -12.18 16.62 9.30
C ILE A 183 -10.75 16.93 8.87
N ALA A 184 -9.91 15.90 8.68
CA ALA A 184 -8.59 15.99 8.07
C ALA A 184 -8.51 15.04 6.86
N TRP A 185 -7.96 15.56 5.74
CA TRP A 185 -7.77 14.86 4.47
C TRP A 185 -6.33 14.93 4.00
N SER A 186 -5.91 13.97 3.17
CA SER A 186 -4.60 13.94 2.51
C SER A 186 -4.69 14.45 1.07
N TRP A 187 -4.86 15.76 0.90
CA TRP A 187 -5.14 16.41 -0.39
C TRP A 187 -3.96 17.23 -0.94
N SER A 188 -2.74 16.98 -0.48
CA SER A 188 -1.54 17.51 -1.13
C SER A 188 -1.52 17.15 -2.60
N GLN A 189 -0.87 17.96 -3.44
CA GLN A 189 -0.67 17.66 -4.87
C GLN A 189 0.27 16.45 -5.04
N ALA A 190 -0.24 15.26 -4.72
CA ALA A 190 0.43 13.97 -4.71
C ALA A 190 -0.58 12.85 -4.95
N GLU A 191 -0.09 11.61 -5.07
CA GLU A 191 -0.94 10.43 -5.25
C GLU A 191 -1.94 10.23 -4.09
N ALA A 192 -1.62 10.74 -2.90
CA ALA A 192 -2.53 10.74 -1.75
C ALA A 192 -3.91 11.35 -2.06
N ALA A 193 -3.92 12.50 -2.77
CA ALA A 193 -5.16 13.15 -3.21
C ALA A 193 -5.92 12.30 -4.24
N ILE A 194 -5.21 11.60 -5.12
CA ILE A 194 -5.84 10.69 -6.10
C ILE A 194 -6.48 9.50 -5.41
N CYS A 195 -5.88 8.97 -4.35
CA CYS A 195 -6.47 7.89 -3.57
C CYS A 195 -7.77 8.34 -2.87
N ASP A 196 -7.80 9.54 -2.28
CA ASP A 196 -9.02 10.09 -1.68
C ASP A 196 -10.09 10.38 -2.75
N TYR A 197 -9.70 10.99 -3.88
CA TYR A 197 -10.58 11.20 -5.02
C TYR A 197 -11.15 9.88 -5.57
N THR A 198 -10.32 8.84 -5.73
CA THR A 198 -10.75 7.51 -6.18
C THR A 198 -11.78 6.90 -5.22
N THR A 199 -11.56 7.04 -3.91
CA THR A 199 -12.52 6.59 -2.90
C THR A 199 -13.89 7.28 -3.10
N LEU A 200 -13.89 8.58 -3.36
CA LEU A 200 -15.12 9.33 -3.65
C LEU A 200 -15.72 8.95 -5.01
N VAL A 201 -14.91 8.78 -6.06
CA VAL A 201 -15.38 8.28 -7.37
C VAL A 201 -16.11 6.95 -7.21
N SER A 202 -15.54 6.03 -6.43
CA SER A 202 -16.18 4.76 -6.07
C SER A 202 -17.53 4.96 -5.39
N ALA A 203 -17.59 5.90 -4.41
CA ALA A 203 -18.83 6.21 -3.70
C ALA A 203 -19.95 6.73 -4.61
N TYR A 204 -19.59 7.63 -5.53
CA TYR A 204 -20.52 8.26 -6.45
C TYR A 204 -20.85 7.41 -7.69
N GLY A 205 -20.23 6.22 -7.84
CA GLY A 205 -20.45 5.31 -8.98
C GLY A 205 -19.90 5.89 -10.29
N GLY A 206 -18.75 6.58 -10.22
CA GLY A 206 -18.06 7.11 -11.37
C GLY A 206 -17.09 6.13 -12.00
N ASP A 207 -16.63 6.46 -13.21
CA ASP A 207 -15.59 5.74 -13.92
C ASP A 207 -14.42 6.68 -14.25
N PHE A 208 -13.19 6.19 -14.15
CA PHE A 208 -12.02 6.92 -14.65
C PHE A 208 -11.94 6.87 -16.18
N LEU A 209 -12.17 5.70 -16.73
CA LEU A 209 -12.08 5.44 -18.18
C LEU A 209 -13.33 4.70 -18.65
N LYS A 210 -13.77 5.04 -19.85
CA LYS A 210 -14.78 4.31 -20.59
C LYS A 210 -14.29 4.10 -22.01
N ASP A 211 -14.22 2.86 -22.45
CA ASP A 211 -13.68 2.47 -23.77
C ASP A 211 -12.27 3.06 -24.03
N GLY A 212 -11.43 3.07 -22.97
CA GLY A 212 -10.07 3.59 -23.02
C GLY A 212 -9.93 5.11 -23.05
N LYS A 213 -11.04 5.86 -22.91
CA LYS A 213 -11.05 7.33 -22.89
C LYS A 213 -11.41 7.86 -21.52
N PRO A 214 -10.91 9.05 -21.11
CA PRO A 214 -11.29 9.70 -19.88
C PRO A 214 -12.81 9.84 -19.74
N ALA A 215 -13.35 9.44 -18.58
CA ALA A 215 -14.76 9.51 -18.23
C ALA A 215 -15.04 10.27 -16.92
N PHE A 216 -13.99 10.54 -16.15
CA PHE A 216 -14.05 11.17 -14.83
C PHE A 216 -14.51 12.63 -14.84
N GLN A 217 -14.50 13.31 -15.99
CA GLN A 217 -14.95 14.71 -16.12
C GLN A 217 -16.46 14.89 -16.03
N SER A 218 -17.23 13.82 -15.82
CA SER A 218 -18.67 13.85 -15.68
C SER A 218 -19.19 12.82 -14.69
N GLY A 219 -20.46 12.85 -14.34
CA GLY A 219 -21.09 11.89 -13.44
C GLY A 219 -20.38 11.78 -12.11
N GLY A 220 -20.14 10.54 -11.63
CA GLY A 220 -19.56 10.31 -10.32
C GLY A 220 -18.15 10.86 -10.13
N GLY A 221 -17.34 10.98 -11.18
CA GLY A 221 -16.04 11.62 -11.11
C GLY A 221 -16.16 13.13 -10.82
N LEU A 222 -17.04 13.83 -11.52
CA LEU A 222 -17.32 15.23 -11.25
C LEU A 222 -17.97 15.44 -9.87
N ASP A 223 -18.92 14.57 -9.48
CA ASP A 223 -19.56 14.62 -8.17
C ASP A 223 -18.52 14.45 -7.04
N ALA A 224 -17.54 13.58 -7.23
CA ALA A 224 -16.44 13.37 -6.29
C ALA A 224 -15.59 14.64 -6.07
N LEU A 225 -15.19 15.33 -7.15
CA LEU A 225 -14.42 16.58 -7.02
C LEU A 225 -15.27 17.70 -6.41
N LYS A 226 -16.55 17.80 -6.77
CA LYS A 226 -17.48 18.74 -6.14
C LYS A 226 -17.61 18.50 -4.63
N TYR A 227 -17.64 17.25 -4.19
CA TYR A 227 -17.64 16.91 -2.77
C TYR A 227 -16.35 17.40 -2.10
N MET A 228 -15.16 17.15 -2.68
CA MET A 228 -13.90 17.65 -2.13
C MET A 228 -13.90 19.16 -1.96
N VAL A 229 -14.30 19.90 -2.99
CA VAL A 229 -14.38 21.36 -2.94
C VAL A 229 -15.40 21.83 -1.88
N SER A 230 -16.58 21.21 -1.83
CA SER A 230 -17.62 21.54 -0.84
C SER A 230 -17.14 21.26 0.59
N SER A 231 -16.51 20.10 0.83
CA SER A 231 -15.94 19.77 2.14
C SER A 231 -14.88 20.80 2.58
N TYR A 232 -14.01 21.20 1.66
CA TYR A 232 -12.97 22.20 1.94
C TYR A 232 -13.54 23.59 2.22
N THR A 233 -14.44 24.05 1.37
CA THR A 233 -15.01 25.41 1.46
C THR A 233 -16.05 25.58 2.57
N SER A 234 -16.63 24.49 3.09
CA SER A 234 -17.58 24.51 4.22
C SER A 234 -16.93 24.96 5.55
N GLY A 235 -15.60 24.96 5.63
CA GLY A 235 -14.86 25.22 6.86
C GLY A 235 -14.98 24.10 7.91
N LEU A 236 -15.42 22.89 7.50
CA LEU A 236 -15.41 21.68 8.33
C LEU A 236 -14.08 20.92 8.21
N THR A 237 -13.37 21.12 7.12
CA THR A 237 -12.08 20.51 6.81
C THR A 237 -10.94 21.38 7.35
N ASN A 238 -9.90 20.72 7.91
CA ASN A 238 -8.67 21.40 8.29
C ASN A 238 -8.08 22.13 7.08
N PRO A 239 -7.82 23.45 7.16
CA PRO A 239 -7.37 24.24 6.01
C PRO A 239 -6.03 23.78 5.42
N ASN A 240 -5.20 23.07 6.18
CA ASN A 240 -3.95 22.54 5.71
C ASN A 240 -4.10 21.19 5.00
N SER A 241 -5.31 20.61 4.93
CA SER A 241 -5.55 19.34 4.23
C SER A 241 -5.08 19.35 2.76
N LYS A 242 -5.11 20.51 2.10
CA LYS A 242 -4.58 20.70 0.74
C LYS A 242 -3.05 20.57 0.62
N GLU A 243 -2.35 20.49 1.74
CA GLU A 243 -0.89 20.34 1.85
C GLU A 243 -0.49 19.06 2.59
N PHE A 244 -1.46 18.35 3.18
CA PHE A 244 -1.22 17.14 3.97
C PHE A 244 -1.05 15.90 3.09
N LEU A 245 -0.08 15.08 3.47
CA LEU A 245 0.00 13.68 3.15
C LEU A 245 -0.66 12.83 4.25
N GLU A 246 -0.75 11.53 4.08
CA GLU A 246 -1.39 10.60 5.02
C GLU A 246 -0.75 10.63 6.42
N GLU A 247 0.57 10.82 6.50
CA GLU A 247 1.28 10.94 7.76
C GLU A 247 0.91 12.22 8.54
N ASP A 248 0.63 13.32 7.84
CA ASP A 248 0.20 14.55 8.48
C ASP A 248 -1.22 14.42 9.01
N VAL A 249 -2.12 13.79 8.22
CA VAL A 249 -3.47 13.43 8.66
C VAL A 249 -3.43 12.55 9.91
N ARG A 250 -2.55 11.52 9.94
CA ARG A 250 -2.37 10.66 11.10
C ARG A 250 -1.96 11.47 12.33
N LYS A 251 -0.97 12.36 12.20
CA LYS A 251 -0.49 13.21 13.32
C LYS A 251 -1.59 14.13 13.87
N VAL A 252 -2.35 14.78 12.97
CA VAL A 252 -3.48 15.64 13.36
C VAL A 252 -4.53 14.82 14.11
N PHE A 253 -4.90 13.65 13.59
CA PHE A 253 -5.91 12.79 14.20
C PHE A 253 -5.45 12.22 15.55
N GLN A 254 -4.25 11.68 15.64
CA GLN A 254 -3.75 11.09 16.90
C GLN A 254 -3.47 12.13 18.01
N ASN A 255 -3.32 13.41 17.64
CA ASN A 255 -3.28 14.52 18.59
C ASN A 255 -4.66 14.89 19.14
N GLY A 256 -5.76 14.42 18.54
CA GLY A 256 -7.13 14.76 18.89
C GLY A 256 -7.63 16.03 18.21
N ASP A 257 -6.92 16.54 17.21
CA ASP A 257 -7.23 17.79 16.49
C ASP A 257 -8.19 17.56 15.29
N ALA A 258 -8.59 16.30 15.04
CA ALA A 258 -9.66 15.94 14.11
C ALA A 258 -10.58 14.88 14.74
N ALA A 259 -11.86 14.95 14.39
CA ALA A 259 -12.85 13.93 14.76
C ALA A 259 -12.91 12.80 13.75
N PHE A 260 -12.64 13.12 12.49
CA PHE A 260 -12.66 12.19 11.35
C PHE A 260 -11.42 12.34 10.49
N ALA A 261 -10.91 11.20 10.00
CA ALA A 261 -9.78 11.13 9.07
C ALA A 261 -9.94 9.94 8.14
N LEU A 262 -9.66 10.13 6.85
CA LEU A 262 -9.56 9.04 5.87
C LEU A 262 -8.09 8.63 5.76
N ASN A 263 -7.79 7.36 6.01
CA ASN A 263 -6.40 6.88 5.97
C ASN A 263 -6.32 5.35 5.80
N TRP A 264 -5.11 4.83 5.65
CA TRP A 264 -4.79 3.43 5.45
C TRP A 264 -4.81 2.61 6.76
N THR A 265 -4.76 1.29 6.63
CA THR A 265 -4.75 0.31 7.73
C THR A 265 -3.80 0.66 8.88
N TYR A 266 -2.56 1.08 8.56
CA TYR A 266 -1.51 1.33 9.56
C TYR A 266 -1.91 2.34 10.64
N MET A 267 -2.77 3.29 10.29
CA MET A 267 -3.22 4.34 11.21
C MET A 267 -3.95 3.78 12.43
N TYR A 268 -4.67 2.65 12.31
CA TYR A 268 -5.43 2.09 13.43
C TYR A 268 -4.55 1.80 14.65
N ASN A 269 -3.50 1.02 14.45
CA ASN A 269 -2.61 0.65 15.55
C ASN A 269 -1.73 1.81 15.99
N MET A 270 -1.26 2.66 15.07
CA MET A 270 -0.46 3.84 15.43
C MET A 270 -1.26 4.88 16.23
N ALA A 271 -2.51 5.14 15.84
CA ALA A 271 -3.36 6.07 16.58
C ALA A 271 -3.88 5.49 17.92
N ASN A 272 -3.77 4.19 18.13
CA ASN A 272 -4.05 3.51 19.41
C ASN A 272 -2.78 3.25 20.26
N ASP A 273 -1.58 3.60 19.78
CA ASP A 273 -0.35 3.46 20.58
C ASP A 273 -0.29 4.57 21.64
N PRO A 274 -0.33 4.22 22.96
CA PRO A 274 -0.30 5.22 24.03
C PRO A 274 1.05 5.97 24.14
N LYS A 275 2.10 5.52 23.45
CA LYS A 275 3.38 6.21 23.43
C LYS A 275 3.35 7.47 22.56
N ASP A 276 2.58 7.43 21.47
CA ASP A 276 2.62 8.46 20.43
C ASP A 276 1.26 9.14 20.22
N SER A 277 0.15 8.59 20.76
CA SER A 277 -1.20 9.08 20.54
C SER A 277 -1.86 9.60 21.82
N LYS A 278 -2.42 10.81 21.74
CA LYS A 278 -3.24 11.40 22.84
C LYS A 278 -4.65 10.80 22.90
N ILE A 279 -5.06 10.08 21.87
CA ILE A 279 -6.40 9.48 21.74
C ILE A 279 -6.37 7.95 21.76
N ALA A 280 -5.28 7.35 22.25
CA ALA A 280 -5.16 5.91 22.40
C ALA A 280 -6.37 5.32 23.16
N GLY A 281 -6.95 4.24 22.64
CA GLY A 281 -8.16 3.63 23.18
C GLY A 281 -9.49 4.32 22.80
N LYS A 282 -9.43 5.49 22.13
CA LYS A 282 -10.60 6.26 21.69
C LYS A 282 -10.79 6.23 20.17
N VAL A 283 -9.99 5.48 19.47
CA VAL A 283 -10.02 5.37 18.00
C VAL A 283 -11.04 4.32 17.59
N GLY A 284 -11.95 4.70 16.70
CA GLY A 284 -12.82 3.78 15.98
C GLY A 284 -12.48 3.79 14.50
N VAL A 285 -12.85 2.71 13.81
CA VAL A 285 -12.66 2.57 12.37
C VAL A 285 -13.88 1.91 11.73
N VAL A 286 -14.29 2.44 10.59
CA VAL A 286 -15.36 1.90 9.74
C VAL A 286 -14.91 1.93 8.28
N PRO A 287 -15.55 1.17 7.37
CA PRO A 287 -15.32 1.33 5.95
C PRO A 287 -15.48 2.79 5.55
N ALA A 288 -14.77 3.24 4.52
CA ALA A 288 -15.02 4.57 3.97
C ALA A 288 -16.50 4.69 3.57
N PRO A 289 -17.16 5.81 3.89
CA PRO A 289 -18.60 5.98 3.70
C PRO A 289 -19.05 5.82 2.25
N GLY A 290 -20.28 5.39 2.06
CA GLY A 290 -20.95 5.36 0.77
C GLY A 290 -21.70 6.65 0.45
N VAL A 291 -22.52 6.59 -0.60
CA VAL A 291 -23.49 7.62 -1.00
C VAL A 291 -24.89 7.00 -1.02
N ALA A 292 -25.83 7.60 -0.32
CA ALA A 292 -27.19 7.10 -0.23
C ALA A 292 -27.82 6.83 -1.61
N GLY A 293 -28.31 5.62 -1.81
CA GLY A 293 -28.89 5.17 -3.09
C GLY A 293 -27.88 4.85 -4.21
N LYS A 294 -26.55 5.00 -3.96
CA LYS A 294 -25.50 4.67 -4.93
C LYS A 294 -24.57 3.56 -4.41
N SER A 295 -24.06 3.68 -3.19
CA SER A 295 -23.12 2.74 -2.60
C SER A 295 -23.28 2.65 -1.09
N GLU A 296 -23.06 1.46 -0.51
CA GLU A 296 -23.08 1.26 0.96
C GLU A 296 -21.73 1.60 1.60
N ALA A 297 -20.65 1.41 0.87
CA ALA A 297 -19.29 1.74 1.26
C ALA A 297 -18.50 2.19 0.03
N SER A 298 -17.38 2.85 0.23
CA SER A 298 -16.45 3.21 -0.84
C SER A 298 -15.04 2.72 -0.51
N ALA A 299 -14.19 2.62 -1.53
CA ALA A 299 -12.84 2.12 -1.36
C ALA A 299 -11.95 2.55 -2.53
N VAL A 300 -10.65 2.48 -2.31
CA VAL A 300 -9.62 2.57 -3.35
C VAL A 300 -8.68 1.37 -3.22
N ASN A 301 -8.21 0.83 -4.33
CA ASN A 301 -7.12 -0.14 -4.29
C ASN A 301 -5.78 0.60 -4.10
N GLY A 302 -5.23 0.52 -2.89
CA GLY A 302 -3.93 1.06 -2.50
C GLY A 302 -2.88 -0.03 -2.25
N SER A 303 -3.09 -1.20 -2.85
CA SER A 303 -2.25 -2.37 -2.63
C SER A 303 -0.91 -2.26 -3.35
N MET A 304 0.10 -2.99 -2.84
CA MET A 304 1.44 -3.01 -3.40
C MET A 304 1.98 -4.44 -3.52
N GLY A 305 2.87 -4.67 -4.48
CA GLY A 305 3.50 -5.96 -4.74
C GLY A 305 5.02 -5.93 -4.60
N LEU A 306 5.62 -7.12 -4.45
CA LEU A 306 7.06 -7.32 -4.57
C LEU A 306 7.37 -8.00 -5.89
N GLY A 307 8.27 -7.42 -6.68
CA GLY A 307 8.66 -7.90 -7.99
C GLY A 307 10.17 -8.07 -8.14
N ILE A 308 10.55 -8.89 -9.11
CA ILE A 308 11.94 -9.10 -9.51
C ILE A 308 12.25 -8.16 -10.66
N THR A 309 13.30 -7.36 -10.55
CA THR A 309 13.74 -6.51 -11.67
C THR A 309 14.33 -7.35 -12.80
N SER A 310 14.16 -6.94 -14.03
CA SER A 310 14.73 -7.65 -15.18
C SER A 310 16.27 -7.56 -15.25
N ALA A 311 16.86 -6.64 -14.48
CA ALA A 311 18.31 -6.50 -14.34
C ALA A 311 18.94 -7.46 -13.32
N SER A 312 18.12 -8.10 -12.47
CA SER A 312 18.58 -9.04 -11.46
C SER A 312 19.35 -10.19 -12.09
N LYS A 313 20.48 -10.55 -11.45
CA LYS A 313 21.30 -11.73 -11.79
C LYS A 313 20.97 -12.95 -10.92
N HIS A 314 20.07 -12.76 -9.95
CA HIS A 314 19.69 -13.73 -8.92
C HIS A 314 18.16 -13.92 -8.82
N PRO A 315 17.46 -14.22 -9.95
CA PRO A 315 16.00 -14.24 -9.95
C PRO A 315 15.39 -15.37 -9.09
N ASP A 316 16.13 -16.45 -8.85
CA ASP A 316 15.65 -17.57 -8.03
C ASP A 316 15.76 -17.23 -6.54
N GLU A 317 16.87 -16.64 -6.11
CA GLU A 317 17.07 -16.17 -4.75
C GLU A 317 16.13 -15.00 -4.43
N ALA A 318 15.93 -14.09 -5.39
CA ALA A 318 14.96 -13.00 -5.27
C ALA A 318 13.52 -13.54 -5.09
N TRP A 319 13.14 -14.56 -5.87
CA TRP A 319 11.84 -15.21 -5.72
C TRP A 319 11.69 -15.89 -4.36
N LYS A 320 12.74 -16.56 -3.89
CA LYS A 320 12.78 -17.18 -2.56
C LYS A 320 12.57 -16.15 -1.46
N TYR A 321 13.20 -14.97 -1.57
CA TYR A 321 12.98 -13.85 -0.65
C TYR A 321 11.55 -13.33 -0.72
N ILE A 322 11.02 -13.05 -1.91
CA ILE A 322 9.65 -12.58 -2.12
C ILE A 322 8.63 -13.55 -1.50
N THR A 323 8.76 -14.85 -1.78
CA THR A 323 7.83 -15.86 -1.25
C THR A 323 7.90 -16.00 0.28
N PHE A 324 9.06 -15.78 0.89
CA PHE A 324 9.19 -15.72 2.34
C PHE A 324 8.48 -14.48 2.90
N MET A 325 8.74 -13.30 2.35
CA MET A 325 8.14 -12.04 2.79
C MET A 325 6.61 -12.04 2.66
N THR A 326 6.09 -12.70 1.62
CA THR A 326 4.65 -12.78 1.32
C THR A 326 3.99 -14.03 1.89
N SER A 327 4.73 -14.91 2.57
CA SER A 327 4.15 -16.12 3.17
C SER A 327 3.12 -15.77 4.26
N GLN A 328 2.11 -16.61 4.41
CA GLN A 328 1.08 -16.41 5.43
C GLN A 328 1.67 -16.31 6.84
N ALA A 329 2.64 -17.18 7.15
CA ALA A 329 3.28 -17.20 8.46
C ALA A 329 4.01 -15.89 8.77
N THR A 330 4.78 -15.36 7.80
CA THR A 330 5.47 -14.09 7.95
C THR A 330 4.47 -12.94 8.08
N GLN A 331 3.48 -12.84 7.21
CA GLN A 331 2.51 -11.75 7.26
C GLN A 331 1.65 -11.78 8.53
N ASN A 332 1.21 -12.95 9.00
CA ASN A 332 0.46 -13.06 10.24
C ASN A 332 1.26 -12.58 11.46
N ALA A 333 2.58 -12.86 11.49
CA ALA A 333 3.45 -12.42 12.58
C ALA A 333 3.61 -10.89 12.65
N TYR A 334 3.41 -10.18 11.54
CA TYR A 334 3.58 -8.72 11.44
C TYR A 334 2.29 -7.96 11.07
N ALA A 335 1.11 -8.57 11.29
CA ALA A 335 -0.18 -8.03 10.88
C ALA A 335 -0.70 -6.86 11.76
N LYS A 336 0.17 -5.91 12.12
CA LYS A 336 -0.18 -4.73 12.93
C LYS A 336 -0.35 -3.47 12.09
N LEU A 337 0.55 -3.21 11.15
CA LEU A 337 0.51 -2.01 10.33
C LEU A 337 0.01 -2.30 8.90
N SER A 338 -0.04 -3.57 8.51
CA SER A 338 -0.59 -4.03 7.24
C SER A 338 -1.36 -5.33 7.45
N LEU A 339 -2.45 -5.52 6.71
CA LEU A 339 -3.21 -6.76 6.76
C LEU A 339 -2.66 -7.79 5.77
N PRO A 340 -2.70 -9.10 6.13
CA PRO A 340 -2.23 -10.17 5.27
C PRO A 340 -3.03 -10.28 3.96
N ILE A 341 -2.35 -10.75 2.91
CA ILE A 341 -3.01 -11.04 1.62
C ILE A 341 -3.79 -12.36 1.64
N TRP A 342 -3.62 -13.21 2.66
CA TRP A 342 -4.17 -14.56 2.74
C TRP A 342 -5.59 -14.56 3.34
N ALA A 343 -6.54 -15.17 2.63
CA ALA A 343 -7.94 -15.19 3.05
C ALA A 343 -8.14 -15.79 4.46
N SER A 344 -7.45 -16.89 4.79
CA SER A 344 -7.55 -17.56 6.08
C SER A 344 -6.97 -16.75 7.25
N SER A 345 -6.10 -15.76 6.97
CA SER A 345 -5.52 -14.89 8.02
C SER A 345 -6.56 -14.04 8.73
N TYR A 346 -7.67 -13.73 8.07
CA TYR A 346 -8.77 -12.92 8.64
C TYR A 346 -9.64 -13.68 9.65
N GLU A 347 -9.38 -14.97 9.84
CA GLU A 347 -9.97 -15.82 10.89
C GLU A 347 -8.91 -16.25 11.93
N ASP A 348 -7.64 -15.90 11.74
CA ASP A 348 -6.54 -16.24 12.66
C ASP A 348 -6.52 -15.27 13.84
N ALA A 349 -6.55 -15.82 15.06
CA ALA A 349 -6.48 -15.03 16.28
C ALA A 349 -5.17 -14.22 16.41
N ALA A 350 -4.07 -14.65 15.79
CA ALA A 350 -2.82 -13.91 15.78
C ALA A 350 -2.96 -12.58 15.01
N VAL A 351 -3.85 -12.55 14.02
CA VAL A 351 -4.14 -11.36 13.20
C VAL A 351 -5.28 -10.54 13.79
N THR A 352 -6.37 -11.19 14.22
CA THR A 352 -7.62 -10.52 14.55
C THR A 352 -7.64 -9.92 15.96
N LYS A 353 -6.97 -10.56 16.93
CA LYS A 353 -7.02 -10.17 18.34
C LYS A 353 -6.49 -8.75 18.59
N GLY A 354 -7.36 -7.92 19.17
CA GLY A 354 -7.05 -6.53 19.53
C GLY A 354 -7.18 -5.54 18.36
N GLN A 355 -7.67 -6.01 17.20
CA GLN A 355 -8.03 -5.17 16.07
C GLN A 355 -9.32 -5.61 15.36
N GLU A 356 -10.28 -6.11 16.13
CA GLU A 356 -11.53 -6.68 15.64
C GLU A 356 -12.34 -5.67 14.82
N GLU A 357 -12.36 -4.39 15.24
CA GLU A 357 -13.04 -3.32 14.50
C GLU A 357 -12.39 -3.11 13.12
N LEU A 358 -11.05 -3.10 13.06
CA LEU A 358 -10.31 -2.97 11.81
C LEU A 358 -10.58 -4.15 10.87
N ILE A 359 -10.55 -5.38 11.39
CA ILE A 359 -10.84 -6.58 10.59
C ILE A 359 -12.28 -6.56 10.05
N SER A 360 -13.24 -6.12 10.86
CA SER A 360 -14.63 -5.95 10.41
C SER A 360 -14.76 -4.92 9.30
N ALA A 361 -14.11 -3.76 9.44
CA ALA A 361 -14.08 -2.73 8.42
C ALA A 361 -13.37 -3.20 7.14
N ALA A 362 -12.26 -3.94 7.31
CA ALA A 362 -11.48 -4.47 6.20
C ALA A 362 -12.26 -5.49 5.35
N LYS A 363 -13.01 -6.39 5.95
CA LYS A 363 -13.87 -7.33 5.21
C LYS A 363 -14.85 -6.62 4.27
N ILE A 364 -15.37 -5.47 4.67
CA ILE A 364 -16.27 -4.65 3.84
C ILE A 364 -15.49 -3.80 2.84
N GLY A 365 -14.46 -3.08 3.29
CA GLY A 365 -13.68 -2.18 2.43
C GLY A 365 -12.95 -2.92 1.31
N LEU A 366 -12.32 -4.07 1.61
CA LEU A 366 -11.65 -4.88 0.61
C LEU A 366 -12.62 -5.51 -0.41
N ALA A 367 -13.85 -5.80 0.00
CA ALA A 367 -14.89 -6.28 -0.93
C ALA A 367 -15.41 -5.16 -1.86
N ALA A 368 -15.36 -3.90 -1.39
CA ALA A 368 -15.74 -2.71 -2.16
C ALA A 368 -14.58 -2.09 -2.95
N MET A 369 -13.39 -2.70 -2.91
CA MET A 369 -12.15 -2.13 -3.47
C MET A 369 -12.33 -1.72 -4.93
N TYR A 370 -12.06 -0.43 -5.20
CA TYR A 370 -12.20 0.17 -6.51
C TYR A 370 -10.83 0.41 -7.14
N PRO A 371 -10.59 -0.03 -8.39
CA PRO A 371 -9.29 0.07 -9.03
C PRO A 371 -8.98 1.51 -9.48
N ARG A 372 -7.75 1.93 -9.35
CA ARG A 372 -7.20 3.04 -10.12
C ARG A 372 -6.93 2.57 -11.56
N PRO A 373 -6.92 3.46 -12.58
CA PRO A 373 -6.72 3.06 -13.96
C PRO A 373 -5.44 2.25 -14.22
N THR A 374 -5.58 1.13 -14.92
CA THR A 374 -4.44 0.31 -15.35
C THR A 374 -4.02 0.71 -16.76
N THR A 375 -3.05 1.61 -16.87
CA THR A 375 -2.52 2.13 -18.14
C THR A 375 -1.04 2.44 -18.01
N PRO A 376 -0.21 2.25 -19.06
CA PRO A 376 1.18 2.68 -19.06
C PRO A 376 1.38 4.20 -18.90
N LYS A 377 0.31 4.98 -19.10
CA LYS A 377 0.30 6.45 -18.98
C LYS A 377 -0.30 6.93 -17.66
N TYR A 378 -0.27 6.09 -16.63
CA TYR A 378 -0.88 6.44 -15.35
C TYR A 378 -0.26 7.69 -14.73
N GLN A 379 1.05 7.91 -14.87
CA GLN A 379 1.74 9.04 -14.27
C GLN A 379 1.26 10.38 -14.87
N GLU A 380 1.06 10.44 -16.20
CA GLU A 380 0.52 11.62 -16.85
C GLU A 380 -0.92 11.89 -16.40
N LEU A 381 -1.76 10.84 -16.36
CA LEU A 381 -3.13 10.94 -15.86
C LEU A 381 -3.19 11.42 -14.41
N SER A 382 -2.40 10.81 -13.53
CA SER A 382 -2.36 11.18 -12.10
C SER A 382 -1.91 12.63 -11.92
N THR A 383 -0.85 13.05 -12.61
CA THR A 383 -0.36 14.43 -12.54
C THR A 383 -1.43 15.44 -12.98
N ALA A 384 -2.13 15.15 -14.08
CA ALA A 384 -3.21 16.03 -14.56
C ALA A 384 -4.39 16.11 -13.57
N LEU A 385 -4.77 14.99 -12.95
CA LEU A 385 -5.81 14.95 -11.93
C LEU A 385 -5.38 15.66 -10.63
N GLN A 386 -4.15 15.48 -10.19
CA GLN A 386 -3.60 16.17 -9.02
C GLN A 386 -3.68 17.70 -9.21
N GLN A 387 -3.30 18.18 -10.39
CA GLN A 387 -3.40 19.60 -10.73
C GLN A 387 -4.87 20.07 -10.70
N ALA A 388 -5.79 19.32 -11.33
CA ALA A 388 -7.21 19.67 -11.37
C ALA A 388 -7.84 19.73 -9.97
N ILE A 389 -7.48 18.80 -9.08
CA ILE A 389 -7.92 18.81 -7.68
C ILE A 389 -7.42 20.08 -6.98
N GLN A 390 -6.12 20.40 -7.10
CA GLN A 390 -5.55 21.59 -6.46
C GLN A 390 -6.16 22.90 -6.98
N GLU A 391 -6.27 23.06 -8.29
CA GLU A 391 -6.90 24.24 -8.89
C GLU A 391 -8.34 24.43 -8.41
N SER A 392 -9.09 23.33 -8.28
CA SER A 392 -10.47 23.38 -7.77
C SER A 392 -10.53 23.72 -6.29
N LEU A 393 -9.69 23.13 -5.44
CA LEU A 393 -9.61 23.42 -4.00
C LEU A 393 -9.20 24.85 -3.71
N LEU A 394 -8.33 25.43 -4.55
CA LEU A 394 -7.86 26.81 -4.46
C LEU A 394 -8.81 27.83 -5.10
N GLY A 395 -9.91 27.37 -5.74
CA GLY A 395 -10.87 28.22 -6.44
C GLY A 395 -10.28 28.88 -7.72
N GLN A 396 -9.24 28.32 -8.30
CA GLN A 396 -8.59 28.80 -9.52
C GLN A 396 -9.34 28.33 -10.79
N ALA A 397 -10.03 27.17 -10.69
CA ALA A 397 -10.89 26.63 -11.74
C ALA A 397 -12.16 26.03 -11.12
N THR A 398 -13.24 25.95 -11.91
CA THR A 398 -14.40 25.15 -11.52
C THR A 398 -14.05 23.65 -11.60
N PRO A 399 -14.69 22.76 -10.82
CA PRO A 399 -14.49 21.32 -10.96
C PRO A 399 -14.72 20.81 -12.38
N GLU A 400 -15.69 21.38 -13.10
CA GLU A 400 -15.99 21.06 -14.49
C GLU A 400 -14.83 21.39 -15.43
N ASP A 401 -14.31 22.62 -15.35
CA ASP A 401 -13.22 23.09 -16.20
C ASP A 401 -11.91 22.37 -15.87
N ALA A 402 -11.62 22.18 -14.58
CA ALA A 402 -10.42 21.49 -14.11
C ALA A 402 -10.37 20.02 -14.58
N LEU A 403 -11.46 19.25 -14.42
CA LEU A 403 -11.50 17.86 -14.89
C LEU A 403 -11.50 17.74 -16.41
N LYS A 404 -12.11 18.73 -17.12
CA LYS A 404 -12.01 18.77 -18.59
C LYS A 404 -10.56 18.97 -19.02
N SER A 405 -9.86 19.92 -18.43
CA SER A 405 -8.43 20.15 -18.69
C SER A 405 -7.59 18.91 -18.35
N ALA A 406 -7.87 18.25 -17.21
CA ALA A 406 -7.19 17.02 -16.85
C ALA A 406 -7.41 15.90 -17.87
N ALA A 407 -8.61 15.77 -18.42
CA ALA A 407 -8.90 14.77 -19.46
C ALA A 407 -8.12 15.05 -20.75
N GLU A 408 -8.00 16.31 -21.16
CA GLU A 408 -7.23 16.75 -22.34
C GLU A 408 -5.71 16.52 -22.16
N ASN A 409 -5.20 16.60 -20.91
CA ASN A 409 -3.78 16.47 -20.56
C ASN A 409 -3.40 15.08 -20.01
N SER A 410 -4.33 14.14 -19.93
CA SER A 410 -4.12 12.80 -19.34
C SER A 410 -3.20 11.88 -20.13
N GLY A 411 -2.84 12.25 -21.38
CA GLY A 411 -2.09 11.39 -22.28
C GLY A 411 -2.90 10.21 -22.88
N LEU A 412 -4.22 10.12 -22.61
CA LEU A 412 -5.12 9.00 -22.98
C LEU A 412 -6.00 9.32 -24.18
#